data_2f63d12f43e319b07435c2783f64138b
#
_entry.id   2f63d12f43e319b07435c2783f64138b
#
_cell.length_a   1.000
_cell.length_b   1.000
_cell.length_c   1.000
_cell.angle_alpha   90.00
_cell.angle_beta   90.00
_cell.angle_gamma   90.00
#
_symmetry.space_group_name_H-M   'P 1'
#
loop_
_entity.id
_entity.type
_entity.pdbx_description
1 polymer ?
#
loop_
_entity_poly.entity_id
_entity_poly.type
_entity_poly.pdbx_seq_one_letter_code
_entity_poly.pdbx_strand_id
1 'polypeptide(L)'
;MLAAMPTVLIIDDNAAVAMALDVLFSLHDIATLRALSPAEGLDVLAREPIDLVIQDMNFTADTTSGEEGVALFRAIRARYPDLPVILLTAWTHLDAAVDLVKAGAADYLPKP
;
A
#
# COMPACT_ATOMS: atom_id res chain seq x y z
N MET A 1 6.60 -21.78 20.62
CA MET A 1 6.48 -20.35 20.34
C MET A 1 5.52 -20.13 19.18
N LEU A 2 4.54 -19.27 19.37
CA LEU A 2 3.62 -18.96 18.29
C LEU A 2 4.30 -17.96 17.34
N ALA A 3 4.30 -18.27 16.05
CA ALA A 3 4.74 -17.31 15.05
C ALA A 3 3.74 -16.17 15.03
N ALA A 4 4.23 -14.95 15.01
CA ALA A 4 3.36 -13.79 14.84
C ALA A 4 2.72 -13.84 13.45
N MET A 5 1.42 -13.52 13.37
CA MET A 5 0.76 -13.38 12.09
C MET A 5 1.39 -12.22 11.31
N PRO A 6 1.66 -12.41 10.02
CA PRO A 6 2.09 -11.28 9.20
C PRO A 6 1.02 -10.19 9.20
N THR A 7 1.44 -8.95 9.20
CA THR A 7 0.54 -7.81 9.19
C THR A 7 0.77 -6.99 7.93
N VAL A 8 -0.30 -6.77 7.19
CA VAL A 8 -0.30 -5.96 5.96
C VAL A 8 -1.01 -4.64 6.24
N LEU A 9 -0.38 -3.55 5.88
CA LEU A 9 -1.02 -2.23 5.91
C LEU A 9 -1.56 -1.90 4.53
N ILE A 10 -2.85 -1.62 4.46
CA ILE A 10 -3.53 -1.24 3.22
C ILE A 10 -3.79 0.25 3.28
N ILE A 11 -3.17 1.02 2.41
CA ILE A 11 -3.32 2.47 2.32
C ILE A 11 -4.11 2.79 1.06
N ASP A 12 -5.42 2.98 1.20
CA ASP A 12 -6.33 3.25 0.11
C ASP A 12 -7.54 4.01 0.66
N ASP A 13 -7.98 5.05 -0.01
CA ASP A 13 -9.15 5.83 0.40
C ASP A 13 -10.47 5.14 0.02
N ASN A 14 -10.41 4.07 -0.76
CA ASN A 14 -11.60 3.30 -1.12
C ASN A 14 -11.82 2.16 -0.12
N ALA A 15 -12.83 2.31 0.74
CA ALA A 15 -13.13 1.33 1.76
C ALA A 15 -13.48 -0.05 1.20
N ALA A 16 -14.10 -0.10 0.01
CA ALA A 16 -14.47 -1.38 -0.61
C ALA A 16 -13.24 -2.19 -1.02
N VAL A 17 -12.21 -1.52 -1.55
CA VAL A 17 -10.95 -2.17 -1.91
C VAL A 17 -10.27 -2.73 -0.66
N ALA A 18 -10.18 -1.92 0.39
CA ALA A 18 -9.56 -2.32 1.65
C ALA A 18 -10.31 -3.50 2.28
N MET A 19 -11.64 -3.48 2.24
CA MET A 19 -12.47 -4.57 2.77
C MET A 19 -12.27 -5.86 2.00
N ALA A 20 -12.22 -5.80 0.68
CA ALA A 20 -12.00 -6.97 -0.16
C ALA A 20 -10.63 -7.62 0.13
N LEU A 21 -9.59 -6.80 0.28
CA LEU A 21 -8.27 -7.29 0.62
C LEU A 21 -8.22 -7.86 2.04
N ASP A 22 -8.91 -7.23 2.99
CA ASP A 22 -8.99 -7.72 4.36
C ASP A 22 -9.61 -9.14 4.40
N VAL A 23 -10.72 -9.34 3.70
CA VAL A 23 -11.36 -10.66 3.62
C VAL A 23 -10.40 -11.68 3.00
N LEU A 24 -9.77 -11.32 1.89
CA LEU A 24 -8.83 -12.22 1.21
C LEU A 24 -7.68 -12.62 2.11
N PHE A 25 -7.05 -11.66 2.78
CA PHE A 25 -5.91 -11.94 3.65
C PHE A 25 -6.31 -12.71 4.90
N SER A 26 -7.50 -12.47 5.44
CA SER A 26 -7.96 -13.20 6.62
C SER A 26 -8.12 -14.70 6.34
N LEU A 27 -8.44 -15.06 5.09
CA LEU A 27 -8.52 -16.47 4.67
C LEU A 27 -7.15 -17.16 4.68
N HIS A 28 -6.07 -16.40 4.70
CA HIS A 28 -4.70 -16.90 4.70
C HIS A 28 -3.97 -16.61 6.02
N ASP A 29 -4.70 -16.30 7.08
CA ASP A 29 -4.15 -16.01 8.40
C ASP A 29 -3.18 -14.82 8.39
N ILE A 30 -3.50 -13.82 7.59
CA ILE A 30 -2.74 -12.57 7.51
C ILE A 30 -3.60 -11.45 8.09
N ALA A 31 -3.07 -10.75 9.08
CA ALA A 31 -3.75 -9.61 9.69
C ALA A 31 -3.62 -8.37 8.79
N THR A 32 -4.64 -7.53 8.77
CA THR A 32 -4.62 -6.28 8.02
C THR A 32 -4.93 -5.09 8.90
N LEU A 33 -4.27 -3.97 8.61
CA LEU A 33 -4.62 -2.65 9.13
C LEU A 33 -4.92 -1.76 7.93
N ARG A 34 -5.78 -0.78 8.14
CA ARG A 34 -6.20 0.12 7.07
C ARG A 34 -5.85 1.55 7.39
N ALA A 35 -5.47 2.30 6.37
CA ALA A 35 -5.31 3.75 6.42
C ALA A 35 -5.98 4.34 5.19
N LEU A 36 -6.69 5.45 5.38
CA LEU A 36 -7.49 6.06 4.32
C LEU A 36 -6.76 7.19 3.61
N SER A 37 -5.56 7.53 4.06
CA SER A 37 -4.77 8.61 3.48
C SER A 37 -3.29 8.32 3.62
N PRO A 38 -2.43 8.98 2.84
CA PRO A 38 -0.98 8.86 3.01
C PRO A 38 -0.51 9.23 4.42
N ALA A 39 -1.03 10.31 4.99
CA ALA A 39 -0.64 10.74 6.34
C ALA A 39 -1.00 9.70 7.38
N GLU A 40 -2.21 9.14 7.31
CA GLU A 40 -2.65 8.07 8.21
C GLU A 40 -1.78 6.83 8.04
N GLY A 41 -1.43 6.48 6.81
CA GLY A 41 -0.56 5.34 6.53
C GLY A 41 0.81 5.48 7.16
N LEU A 42 1.42 6.64 7.04
CA LEU A 42 2.72 6.91 7.67
C LEU A 42 2.63 6.87 9.19
N ASP A 43 1.51 7.33 9.74
CA ASP A 43 1.26 7.31 11.18
C ASP A 43 1.16 5.87 11.70
N VAL A 44 0.43 5.01 10.99
CA VAL A 44 0.33 3.58 11.34
C VAL A 44 1.70 2.92 11.28
N LEU A 45 2.49 3.20 10.24
CA LEU A 45 3.84 2.65 10.11
C LEU A 45 4.74 3.03 11.28
N ALA A 46 4.54 4.23 11.84
CA ALA A 46 5.32 4.69 12.99
C ALA A 46 4.91 4.02 14.30
N ARG A 47 3.69 3.47 14.38
CA ARG A 47 3.13 2.91 15.62
C ARG A 47 3.07 1.39 15.64
N GLU A 48 2.92 0.76 14.49
CA GLU A 48 2.64 -0.68 14.40
C GLU A 48 3.71 -1.41 13.60
N PRO A 49 4.04 -2.65 13.97
CA PRO A 49 4.94 -3.46 13.14
C PRO A 49 4.20 -3.93 11.89
N ILE A 50 4.71 -3.56 10.74
CA ILE A 50 4.11 -3.87 9.44
C ILE A 50 5.11 -4.69 8.62
N ASP A 51 4.63 -5.78 8.02
CA ASP A 51 5.44 -6.69 7.22
C ASP A 51 5.37 -6.40 5.72
N LEU A 52 4.27 -5.78 5.28
CA LEU A 52 4.04 -5.46 3.87
C LEU A 52 3.08 -4.27 3.78
N VAL A 53 3.34 -3.38 2.85
CA VAL A 53 2.41 -2.28 2.53
C VAL A 53 1.81 -2.52 1.17
N ILE A 54 0.49 -2.35 1.07
CA ILE A 54 -0.22 -2.25 -0.21
C ILE A 54 -0.77 -0.84 -0.27
N GLN A 55 -0.31 -0.04 -1.22
CA GLN A 55 -0.70 1.36 -1.32
C GLN A 55 -1.38 1.68 -2.64
N ASP A 56 -2.38 2.54 -2.57
CA ASP A 56 -3.00 3.13 -3.74
C ASP A 56 -2.06 4.16 -4.37
N MET A 57 -2.16 4.32 -5.69
CA MET A 57 -1.42 5.36 -6.41
C MET A 57 -2.18 6.68 -6.48
N ASN A 58 -3.51 6.66 -6.31
CA ASN A 58 -4.36 7.86 -6.34
C ASN A 58 -5.28 7.90 -5.14
N PHE A 59 -5.19 8.94 -4.32
CA PHE A 59 -5.96 9.08 -3.10
C PHE A 59 -7.14 10.05 -3.21
N THR A 60 -7.18 10.87 -4.25
CA THR A 60 -8.31 11.76 -4.50
C THR A 60 -8.89 11.49 -5.88
N ALA A 61 -10.22 11.55 -5.97
CA ALA A 61 -10.92 11.28 -7.23
C ALA A 61 -10.52 12.28 -8.34
N ASP A 62 -10.12 13.49 -7.95
CA ASP A 62 -9.76 14.55 -8.88
C ASP A 62 -8.30 14.46 -9.37
N THR A 63 -7.49 13.61 -8.74
CA THR A 63 -6.08 13.48 -9.07
C THR A 63 -5.87 12.25 -9.92
N THR A 64 -5.44 12.43 -11.15
CA THR A 64 -5.21 11.33 -12.08
C THR A 64 -3.73 11.11 -12.40
N SER A 65 -2.84 11.91 -11.80
CA SER A 65 -1.40 11.87 -12.10
C SER A 65 -0.62 10.78 -11.37
N GLY A 66 -1.17 10.23 -10.29
CA GLY A 66 -0.44 9.30 -9.44
C GLY A 66 0.61 9.95 -8.54
N GLU A 67 0.68 11.27 -8.50
CA GLU A 67 1.70 11.99 -7.73
C GLU A 67 1.63 11.70 -6.22
N GLU A 68 0.43 11.56 -5.69
CA GLU A 68 0.26 11.25 -4.26
C GLU A 68 0.82 9.86 -3.92
N GLY A 69 0.58 8.89 -4.80
CA GLY A 69 1.12 7.54 -4.61
C GLY A 69 2.63 7.51 -4.72
N VAL A 70 3.21 8.27 -5.66
CA VAL A 70 4.66 8.39 -5.81
C VAL A 70 5.27 9.01 -4.56
N ALA A 71 4.69 10.11 -4.07
CA ALA A 71 5.19 10.79 -2.88
C ALA A 71 5.12 9.89 -1.65
N LEU A 72 4.02 9.14 -1.49
CA LEU A 72 3.85 8.19 -0.39
C LEU A 72 4.90 7.09 -0.47
N PHE A 73 5.08 6.48 -1.63
CA PHE A 73 6.08 5.44 -1.80
C PHE A 73 7.48 5.92 -1.42
N ARG A 74 7.85 7.11 -1.88
CA ARG A 74 9.17 7.69 -1.59
C ARG A 74 9.35 7.95 -0.10
N ALA A 75 8.30 8.44 0.58
CA ALA A 75 8.34 8.66 2.02
C ALA A 75 8.50 7.36 2.79
N ILE A 76 7.79 6.30 2.39
CA ILE A 76 7.91 4.98 3.00
C ILE A 76 9.32 4.44 2.78
N ARG A 77 9.81 4.49 1.55
CA ARG A 77 11.12 3.94 1.21
C ARG A 77 12.26 4.66 1.93
N ALA A 78 12.15 5.97 2.14
CA ALA A 78 13.15 6.75 2.83
C ALA A 78 13.28 6.34 4.31
N ARG A 79 12.17 5.97 4.94
CA ARG A 79 12.14 5.59 6.37
C ARG A 79 12.29 4.10 6.58
N TYR A 80 11.81 3.28 5.64
CA TYR A 80 11.75 1.83 5.76
C TYR A 80 12.31 1.20 4.47
N PRO A 81 13.64 1.23 4.30
CA PRO A 81 14.26 0.83 3.02
C PRO A 81 14.04 -0.63 2.64
N ASP A 82 13.77 -1.50 3.61
CA ASP A 82 13.60 -2.92 3.36
C ASP A 82 12.13 -3.37 3.40
N LEU A 83 11.19 -2.48 3.69
CA LEU A 83 9.79 -2.83 3.77
C LEU A 83 9.20 -3.05 2.38
N PRO A 84 8.66 -4.25 2.08
CA PRO A 84 8.04 -4.47 0.78
C PRO A 84 6.80 -3.61 0.59
N VAL A 85 6.67 -3.00 -0.58
CA VAL A 85 5.53 -2.18 -0.96
C VAL A 85 4.98 -2.69 -2.28
N ILE A 86 3.69 -3.01 -2.30
CA ILE A 86 2.95 -3.37 -3.51
C ILE A 86 2.06 -2.17 -3.87
N LEU A 87 2.07 -1.80 -5.14
CA LEU A 87 1.33 -0.65 -5.64
C LEU A 87 0.01 -1.10 -6.25
N LEU A 88 -1.10 -0.48 -5.83
CA LEU A 88 -2.40 -0.62 -6.50
C LEU A 88 -2.57 0.53 -7.48
N THR A 89 -2.72 0.23 -8.74
CA THR A 89 -2.76 1.25 -9.78
C THR A 89 -3.94 1.04 -10.73
N ALA A 90 -4.52 2.14 -11.21
CA ALA A 90 -5.43 2.09 -12.34
C ALA A 90 -4.62 1.91 -13.63
N TRP A 91 -5.26 1.39 -14.68
CA TRP A 91 -4.59 1.17 -15.97
C TRP A 91 -3.93 2.44 -16.53
N THR A 92 -4.50 3.61 -16.26
CA THR A 92 -3.99 4.89 -16.72
C THR A 92 -2.68 5.31 -16.06
N HIS A 93 -2.24 4.61 -15.00
CA HIS A 93 -1.05 4.97 -14.23
C HIS A 93 0.00 3.87 -14.23
N LEU A 94 -0.08 2.97 -15.18
CA LEU A 94 0.82 1.82 -15.25
C LEU A 94 2.28 2.23 -15.38
N ASP A 95 2.56 3.28 -16.17
CA ASP A 95 3.93 3.76 -16.36
C ASP A 95 4.58 4.24 -15.06
N ALA A 96 3.81 4.96 -14.23
CA ALA A 96 4.31 5.41 -12.94
C ALA A 96 4.59 4.22 -12.01
N ALA A 97 3.72 3.22 -12.01
CA ALA A 97 3.91 2.01 -11.19
C ALA A 97 5.16 1.26 -11.62
N VAL A 98 5.40 1.10 -12.92
CA VAL A 98 6.61 0.44 -13.44
C VAL A 98 7.86 1.19 -13.00
N ASP A 99 7.85 2.52 -13.05
CA ASP A 99 8.98 3.33 -12.62
C ASP A 99 9.27 3.14 -11.12
N LEU A 100 8.24 3.02 -10.29
CA LEU A 100 8.41 2.78 -8.87
C LEU A 100 8.91 1.37 -8.56
N VAL A 101 8.53 0.37 -9.35
CA VAL A 101 9.09 -0.98 -9.21
C VAL A 101 10.61 -0.91 -9.47
N LYS A 102 11.02 -0.18 -10.50
CA LYS A 102 12.44 0.04 -10.77
C LYS A 102 13.13 0.79 -9.64
N ALA A 103 12.41 1.62 -8.90
CA ALA A 103 12.93 2.37 -7.76
C ALA A 103 12.87 1.59 -6.44
N GLY A 104 12.41 0.34 -6.45
CA GLY A 104 12.45 -0.52 -5.28
C GLY A 104 11.11 -1.01 -4.76
N ALA A 105 9.98 -0.70 -5.40
CA ALA A 105 8.71 -1.33 -5.05
C ALA A 105 8.76 -2.82 -5.37
N ALA A 106 8.09 -3.63 -4.57
CA ALA A 106 8.12 -5.09 -4.75
C ALA A 106 7.35 -5.52 -5.99
N ASP A 107 6.21 -4.89 -6.25
CA ASP A 107 5.35 -5.23 -7.39
C ASP A 107 4.26 -4.17 -7.53
N TYR A 108 3.45 -4.32 -8.55
CA TYR A 108 2.23 -3.53 -8.72
C TYR A 108 1.09 -4.44 -9.16
N LEU A 109 -0.14 -4.05 -8.80
CA LEU A 109 -1.36 -4.77 -9.17
C LEU A 109 -2.37 -3.78 -9.72
N PRO A 110 -3.08 -4.13 -10.81
CA PRO A 110 -4.17 -3.27 -11.27
C PRO A 110 -5.34 -3.35 -10.30
N LYS A 111 -6.04 -2.25 -10.13
CA LYS A 111 -7.29 -2.23 -9.36
C LYS A 111 -8.38 -3.01 -10.10
N PRO A 112 -9.25 -3.70 -9.37
CA PRO A 112 -10.37 -4.38 -9.97
C PRO A 112 -11.40 -3.43 -10.58
#